data_8514591e3cc161c4d67c4a2c271e904d
#
_entry.id   8514591e3cc161c4d67c4a2c271e904d
#
_cell.length_a   1.000
_cell.length_b   1.000
_cell.length_c   1.000
_cell.angle_alpha   90.00
_cell.angle_beta   90.00
_cell.angle_gamma   90.00
#
_symmetry.space_group_name_H-M   'P 1'
#
loop_
_entity.id
_entity.type
_entity.pdbx_description
1 polymer ?
#
loop_
_entity_poly.entity_id
_entity_poly.type
_entity_poly.pdbx_seq_one_letter_code
_entity_poly.pdbx_strand_id
1 'polypeptide(L)'
;MTAGVTRFATAITRLPCKNAVDGLRAVDQGVPSIDQMLADHADYCAVLASAGANVITLPALPAFPDAHFVEDTALCLPEGVIFMSPGAPSRFGEVAAMRTDIAHLFSETHQIFPPAHIEGGDILITGTEILVGTSDRTNAAGVEALTRIAANWGYHVRTVNTPPGVLHFKTDCSLLDDGVVLSTQRLASSGCFSGFKIGYHCFFTFAKINGQKKVFCFGCP
;
A
#
# COMPACT_ATOMS: atom_id res chain seq x y z
N MET A 1 -3.41 -22.00 11.20
CA MET A 1 -2.40 -21.85 10.15
C MET A 1 -2.65 -20.48 9.54
N THR A 2 -1.88 -19.49 9.90
CA THR A 2 -1.91 -18.17 9.26
C THR A 2 -1.53 -18.39 7.80
N ALA A 3 -2.46 -18.08 6.88
CA ALA A 3 -2.08 -17.99 5.47
C ALA A 3 -0.92 -17.00 5.40
N GLY A 4 0.19 -17.37 4.73
CA GLY A 4 1.35 -16.48 4.61
C GLY A 4 0.89 -15.14 4.01
N VAL A 5 1.42 -14.04 4.50
CA VAL A 5 1.04 -12.67 4.11
C VAL A 5 1.17 -12.43 2.60
N THR A 6 1.99 -13.23 1.93
CA THR A 6 2.17 -13.21 0.48
C THR A 6 1.12 -14.02 -0.30
N ARG A 7 0.17 -14.67 0.40
CA ARG A 7 -0.88 -15.49 -0.21
C ARG A 7 -2.25 -14.91 0.14
N PHE A 8 -2.83 -14.17 -0.77
CA PHE A 8 -4.16 -13.58 -0.61
C PHE A 8 -5.13 -14.15 -1.65
N ALA A 9 -6.40 -14.32 -1.24
CA ALA A 9 -7.45 -14.84 -2.12
C ALA A 9 -8.18 -13.74 -2.89
N THR A 10 -8.14 -12.50 -2.40
CA THR A 10 -8.85 -11.36 -3.00
C THR A 10 -7.92 -10.16 -3.09
N ALA A 11 -7.96 -9.46 -4.22
CA ALA A 11 -7.28 -8.20 -4.46
C ALA A 11 -8.31 -7.12 -4.78
N ILE A 12 -8.21 -5.97 -4.10
CA ILE A 12 -9.06 -4.81 -4.38
C ILE A 12 -8.22 -3.81 -5.17
N THR A 13 -8.74 -3.39 -6.31
CA THR A 13 -8.14 -2.37 -7.17
C THR A 13 -9.17 -1.28 -7.46
N ARG A 14 -8.75 -0.16 -8.02
CA ARG A 14 -9.64 0.90 -8.49
C ARG A 14 -9.20 1.40 -9.85
N LEU A 15 -10.14 1.57 -10.75
CA LEU A 15 -9.87 2.15 -12.07
C LEU A 15 -9.25 3.55 -11.92
N PRO A 16 -8.12 3.84 -12.59
CA PRO A 16 -7.61 5.19 -12.70
C PRO A 16 -8.65 6.10 -13.36
N CYS A 17 -8.81 7.31 -12.84
CA CYS A 17 -9.69 8.31 -13.45
C CYS A 17 -8.96 9.14 -14.51
N LYS A 18 -9.71 9.83 -15.36
CA LYS A 18 -9.11 10.65 -16.44
C LYS A 18 -8.21 11.77 -15.91
N ASN A 19 -8.50 12.27 -14.71
CA ASN A 19 -7.69 13.30 -14.04
C ASN A 19 -6.59 12.72 -13.13
N ALA A 20 -6.27 11.45 -13.22
CA ALA A 20 -5.08 10.88 -12.54
C ALA A 20 -3.77 11.56 -12.96
N VAL A 21 -3.77 12.24 -14.11
CA VAL A 21 -2.67 13.11 -14.55
C VAL A 21 -2.38 14.29 -13.60
N ASP A 22 -3.37 14.70 -12.82
CA ASP A 22 -3.29 15.80 -11.85
C ASP A 22 -2.93 15.31 -10.43
N GLY A 23 -2.65 14.00 -10.27
CA GLY A 23 -2.26 13.39 -9.01
C GLY A 23 -0.95 13.92 -8.46
N LEU A 24 -0.74 13.65 -7.18
CA LEU A 24 0.47 14.08 -6.45
C LEU A 24 1.74 13.46 -7.04
N ARG A 25 2.76 14.28 -7.27
CA ARG A 25 4.06 13.86 -7.80
C ARG A 25 5.20 14.50 -7.03
N ALA A 26 6.18 13.70 -6.62
CA ALA A 26 7.41 14.21 -6.01
C ALA A 26 8.34 14.85 -7.06
N VAL A 27 8.32 14.33 -8.30
CA VAL A 27 9.14 14.79 -9.41
C VAL A 27 8.26 14.89 -10.65
N ASP A 28 8.31 16.02 -11.35
CA ASP A 28 7.64 16.18 -12.63
C ASP A 28 8.48 15.48 -13.74
N GLN A 29 7.92 14.42 -14.31
CA GLN A 29 8.49 13.67 -15.44
C GLN A 29 7.64 13.81 -16.71
N GLY A 30 6.79 14.85 -16.75
CA GLY A 30 5.83 15.07 -17.85
C GLY A 30 4.44 14.51 -17.55
N VAL A 31 3.52 14.74 -18.47
CA VAL A 31 2.12 14.31 -18.34
C VAL A 31 2.01 12.83 -18.70
N PRO A 32 1.52 11.96 -17.78
CA PRO A 32 1.31 10.56 -18.09
C PRO A 32 0.19 10.35 -19.10
N SER A 33 0.25 9.30 -19.89
CA SER A 33 -0.85 8.88 -20.77
C SER A 33 -1.90 8.12 -19.97
N ILE A 34 -3.12 8.62 -19.93
CA ILE A 34 -4.23 7.93 -19.28
C ILE A 34 -4.58 6.62 -19.97
N ASP A 35 -4.54 6.58 -21.29
CA ASP A 35 -4.83 5.34 -22.04
C ASP A 35 -3.80 4.26 -21.71
N GLN A 36 -2.52 4.63 -21.60
CA GLN A 36 -1.49 3.69 -21.19
C GLN A 36 -1.68 3.25 -19.73
N MET A 37 -2.03 4.17 -18.83
CA MET A 37 -2.27 3.86 -17.42
C MET A 37 -3.46 2.90 -17.25
N LEU A 38 -4.52 3.08 -18.01
CA LEU A 38 -5.67 2.16 -18.02
C LEU A 38 -5.30 0.78 -18.57
N ALA A 39 -4.50 0.73 -19.64
CA ALA A 39 -4.00 -0.51 -20.19
C ALA A 39 -3.10 -1.26 -19.18
N ASP A 40 -2.16 -0.55 -18.54
CA ASP A 40 -1.27 -1.12 -17.52
C ASP A 40 -2.06 -1.62 -16.30
N HIS A 41 -3.11 -0.89 -15.89
CA HIS A 41 -4.00 -1.32 -14.81
C HIS A 41 -4.77 -2.59 -15.19
N ALA A 42 -5.28 -2.69 -16.41
CA ALA A 42 -5.97 -3.89 -16.90
C ALA A 42 -5.02 -5.11 -16.92
N ASP A 43 -3.79 -4.93 -17.41
CA ASP A 43 -2.74 -5.95 -17.41
C ASP A 43 -2.38 -6.39 -15.97
N TYR A 44 -2.29 -5.43 -15.04
CA TYR A 44 -2.04 -5.70 -13.62
C TYR A 44 -3.16 -6.57 -13.01
N CYS A 45 -4.43 -6.21 -13.24
CA CYS A 45 -5.56 -7.00 -12.79
C CYS A 45 -5.56 -8.41 -13.40
N ALA A 46 -5.21 -8.55 -14.69
CA ALA A 46 -5.11 -9.84 -15.35
C ALA A 46 -4.01 -10.72 -14.75
N VAL A 47 -2.86 -10.13 -14.38
CA VAL A 47 -1.77 -10.85 -13.70
C VAL A 47 -2.22 -11.36 -12.33
N LEU A 48 -2.89 -10.53 -11.53
CA LEU A 48 -3.43 -10.94 -10.23
C LEU A 48 -4.44 -12.09 -10.37
N ALA A 49 -5.35 -11.99 -11.33
CA ALA A 49 -6.32 -13.04 -11.61
C ALA A 49 -5.65 -14.34 -12.07
N SER A 50 -4.62 -14.26 -12.92
CA SER A 50 -3.86 -15.44 -13.37
C SER A 50 -3.07 -16.11 -12.24
N ALA A 51 -2.70 -15.34 -11.22
CA ALA A 51 -2.08 -15.84 -9.99
C ALA A 51 -3.10 -16.48 -9.01
N GLY A 52 -4.39 -16.49 -9.35
CA GLY A 52 -5.45 -17.11 -8.57
C GLY A 52 -6.24 -16.18 -7.65
N ALA A 53 -5.98 -14.87 -7.67
CA ALA A 53 -6.71 -13.92 -6.87
C ALA A 53 -8.08 -13.58 -7.49
N ASN A 54 -9.11 -13.45 -6.65
CA ASN A 54 -10.38 -12.81 -7.02
C ASN A 54 -10.15 -11.29 -7.05
N VAL A 55 -10.17 -10.66 -8.22
CA VAL A 55 -9.92 -9.23 -8.38
C VAL A 55 -11.23 -8.45 -8.35
N ILE A 56 -11.38 -7.57 -7.36
CA ILE A 56 -12.49 -6.62 -7.23
C ILE A 56 -11.99 -5.26 -7.73
N THR A 57 -12.47 -4.82 -8.87
CA THR A 57 -12.11 -3.50 -9.43
C THR A 57 -13.21 -2.49 -9.14
N LEU A 58 -12.91 -1.53 -8.27
CA LEU A 58 -13.80 -0.44 -7.90
C LEU A 58 -13.89 0.61 -9.03
N PRO A 59 -15.01 1.35 -9.13
CA PRO A 59 -15.13 2.40 -10.11
C PRO A 59 -14.16 3.56 -9.84
N ALA A 60 -13.76 4.26 -10.91
CA ALA A 60 -12.95 5.47 -10.81
C ALA A 60 -13.64 6.55 -9.97
N LEU A 61 -12.85 7.35 -9.26
CA LEU A 61 -13.31 8.51 -8.48
C LEU A 61 -12.82 9.82 -9.12
N PRO A 62 -13.61 10.45 -10.00
CA PRO A 62 -13.19 11.65 -10.74
C PRO A 62 -12.84 12.85 -9.85
N ALA A 63 -13.33 12.90 -8.61
CA ALA A 63 -12.98 13.95 -7.66
C ALA A 63 -11.59 13.77 -7.01
N PHE A 64 -10.96 12.60 -7.16
CA PHE A 64 -9.73 12.23 -6.47
C PHE A 64 -8.72 11.62 -7.43
N PRO A 65 -7.77 12.41 -7.95
CA PRO A 65 -6.77 11.95 -8.92
C PRO A 65 -5.96 10.74 -8.48
N ASP A 66 -5.66 10.64 -7.19
CA ASP A 66 -4.81 9.60 -6.60
C ASP A 66 -5.59 8.36 -6.10
N ALA A 67 -6.93 8.33 -6.29
CA ALA A 67 -7.77 7.29 -5.68
C ALA A 67 -7.50 5.86 -6.17
N HIS A 68 -6.78 5.68 -7.28
CA HIS A 68 -6.34 4.36 -7.75
C HIS A 68 -5.26 3.74 -6.86
N PHE A 69 -4.58 4.53 -6.00
CA PHE A 69 -3.70 4.04 -4.93
C PHE A 69 -4.53 3.64 -3.70
N VAL A 70 -5.33 2.59 -3.85
CA VAL A 70 -6.30 2.12 -2.83
C VAL A 70 -5.64 1.73 -1.51
N GLU A 71 -4.38 1.30 -1.56
CA GLU A 71 -3.61 0.86 -0.41
C GLU A 71 -3.47 1.95 0.67
N ASP A 72 -3.32 3.22 0.26
CA ASP A 72 -3.11 4.32 1.20
C ASP A 72 -4.35 4.65 2.04
N THR A 73 -5.52 4.18 1.62
CA THR A 73 -6.80 4.52 2.25
C THR A 73 -7.40 3.39 3.09
N ALA A 74 -6.92 2.14 2.94
CA ALA A 74 -7.45 0.99 3.67
C ALA A 74 -6.38 -0.09 3.88
N LEU A 75 -6.24 -0.56 5.12
CA LEU A 75 -5.48 -1.75 5.48
C LEU A 75 -6.43 -2.91 5.67
N CYS A 76 -6.34 -3.90 4.77
CA CYS A 76 -7.16 -5.10 4.82
C CYS A 76 -6.38 -6.23 5.50
N LEU A 77 -6.97 -6.83 6.54
CA LEU A 77 -6.43 -7.96 7.28
C LEU A 77 -7.49 -9.06 7.35
N PRO A 78 -7.14 -10.31 7.65
CA PRO A 78 -8.13 -11.38 7.79
C PRO A 78 -9.24 -11.09 8.79
N GLU A 79 -8.94 -10.33 9.83
CA GLU A 79 -9.86 -9.96 10.92
C GLU A 79 -10.83 -8.86 10.50
N GLY A 80 -10.41 -7.96 9.61
CA GLY A 80 -11.23 -6.82 9.21
C GLY A 80 -10.48 -5.78 8.38
N VAL A 81 -11.04 -4.60 8.25
CA VAL A 81 -10.46 -3.47 7.55
C VAL A 81 -10.28 -2.26 8.46
N ILE A 82 -9.13 -1.60 8.35
CA ILE A 82 -8.84 -0.33 9.01
C ILE A 82 -8.79 0.76 7.93
N PHE A 83 -9.77 1.66 7.93
CA PHE A 83 -9.75 2.83 7.06
C PHE A 83 -8.73 3.84 7.61
N MET A 84 -7.82 4.23 6.75
CA MET A 84 -6.69 5.08 7.10
C MET A 84 -7.06 6.56 7.19
N SER A 85 -6.11 7.38 7.60
CA SER A 85 -6.20 8.83 7.61
C SER A 85 -5.00 9.39 6.82
N PRO A 86 -5.12 9.55 5.50
CA PRO A 86 -4.01 10.01 4.67
C PRO A 86 -3.40 11.32 5.17
N GLY A 87 -2.08 11.48 5.01
CA GLY A 87 -1.39 12.72 5.37
C GLY A 87 -1.56 13.83 4.34
N ALA A 88 -1.92 13.49 3.09
CA ALA A 88 -2.15 14.45 2.03
C ALA A 88 -3.60 14.98 2.05
N PRO A 89 -3.83 16.30 2.22
CA PRO A 89 -5.18 16.86 2.30
C PRO A 89 -6.07 16.57 1.10
N SER A 90 -5.50 16.51 -0.12
CA SER A 90 -6.22 16.19 -1.36
C SER A 90 -6.84 14.79 -1.34
N ARG A 91 -6.35 13.89 -0.48
CA ARG A 91 -6.79 12.50 -0.39
C ARG A 91 -7.78 12.22 0.75
N PHE A 92 -8.06 13.19 1.63
CA PHE A 92 -8.94 12.96 2.79
C PHE A 92 -10.32 12.43 2.42
N GLY A 93 -10.90 12.91 1.33
CA GLY A 93 -12.23 12.48 0.88
C GLY A 93 -12.26 11.08 0.27
N GLU A 94 -11.12 10.52 -0.15
CA GLU A 94 -11.02 9.18 -0.72
C GLU A 94 -11.47 8.10 0.28
N VAL A 95 -11.19 8.30 1.56
CA VAL A 95 -11.47 7.33 2.63
C VAL A 95 -12.96 7.07 2.79
N ALA A 96 -13.80 8.12 2.69
CA ALA A 96 -15.25 7.97 2.76
C ALA A 96 -15.80 7.14 1.59
N ALA A 97 -15.30 7.38 0.38
CA ALA A 97 -15.64 6.59 -0.80
C ALA A 97 -15.16 5.15 -0.66
N MET A 98 -13.91 4.94 -0.23
CA MET A 98 -13.36 3.60 0.01
C MET A 98 -14.21 2.83 1.02
N ARG A 99 -14.59 3.47 2.13
CA ARG A 99 -15.46 2.85 3.14
C ARG A 99 -16.80 2.42 2.57
N THR A 100 -17.43 3.28 1.76
CA THR A 100 -18.71 2.96 1.09
C THR A 100 -18.55 1.73 0.18
N ASP A 101 -17.45 1.68 -0.56
CA ASP A 101 -17.23 0.65 -1.56
C ASP A 101 -16.91 -0.72 -0.97
N ILE A 102 -16.16 -0.81 0.16
CA ILE A 102 -15.63 -2.10 0.63
C ILE A 102 -15.99 -2.51 2.05
N ALA A 103 -16.58 -1.63 2.89
CA ALA A 103 -16.86 -1.98 4.28
C ALA A 103 -17.71 -3.26 4.43
N HIS A 104 -18.63 -3.49 3.50
CA HIS A 104 -19.52 -4.66 3.50
C HIS A 104 -18.81 -6.00 3.20
N LEU A 105 -17.55 -5.96 2.75
CA LEU A 105 -16.74 -7.17 2.49
C LEU A 105 -16.09 -7.72 3.76
N PHE A 106 -16.10 -6.97 4.86
CA PHE A 106 -15.41 -7.29 6.10
C PHE A 106 -16.36 -7.45 7.27
N SER A 107 -16.04 -8.37 8.17
CA SER A 107 -16.81 -8.60 9.40
C SER A 107 -16.59 -7.50 10.44
N GLU A 108 -15.40 -6.91 10.47
CA GLU A 108 -15.02 -5.85 11.40
C GLU A 108 -14.41 -4.66 10.65
N THR A 109 -14.77 -3.45 11.06
CA THR A 109 -14.29 -2.22 10.43
C THR A 109 -13.86 -1.21 11.49
N HIS A 110 -12.68 -0.64 11.31
CA HIS A 110 -12.16 0.45 12.11
C HIS A 110 -11.83 1.65 11.23
N GLN A 111 -11.64 2.81 11.84
CA GLN A 111 -11.20 4.01 11.15
C GLN A 111 -10.28 4.84 12.04
N ILE A 112 -9.19 5.31 11.44
CA ILE A 112 -8.27 6.28 12.05
C ILE A 112 -8.70 7.68 11.60
N PHE A 113 -8.67 8.65 12.52
CA PHE A 113 -9.11 10.01 12.27
C PHE A 113 -8.02 11.03 12.58
N PRO A 114 -8.05 12.22 11.94
CA PRO A 114 -7.16 13.31 12.32
C PRO A 114 -7.27 13.65 13.83
N PRO A 115 -6.19 14.08 14.47
CA PRO A 115 -4.89 14.47 13.93
C PRO A 115 -3.92 13.31 13.68
N ALA A 116 -4.36 12.06 13.85
CA ALA A 116 -3.59 10.90 13.47
C ALA A 116 -3.58 10.75 11.94
N HIS A 117 -2.39 10.68 11.34
CA HIS A 117 -2.21 10.46 9.91
C HIS A 117 -1.37 9.22 9.67
N ILE A 118 -1.85 8.35 8.77
CA ILE A 118 -1.19 7.14 8.36
C ILE A 118 -1.67 6.71 6.97
N GLU A 119 -0.74 6.32 6.11
CA GLU A 119 -1.01 5.81 4.77
C GLU A 119 -0.50 4.36 4.64
N GLY A 120 -1.21 3.52 3.90
CA GLY A 120 -0.84 2.11 3.74
C GLY A 120 0.50 1.90 3.05
N GLY A 121 0.96 2.87 2.25
CA GLY A 121 2.31 2.88 1.68
C GLY A 121 3.43 2.86 2.72
N ASP A 122 3.15 3.23 3.97
CA ASP A 122 4.10 3.16 5.08
C ASP A 122 3.98 1.88 5.92
N ILE A 123 3.05 0.97 5.58
CA ILE A 123 2.75 -0.22 6.37
C ILE A 123 3.21 -1.48 5.64
N LEU A 124 4.13 -2.24 6.22
CA LEU A 124 4.56 -3.55 5.73
C LEU A 124 4.15 -4.64 6.71
N ILE A 125 3.25 -5.52 6.28
CA ILE A 125 2.83 -6.69 7.06
C ILE A 125 3.81 -7.83 6.76
N THR A 126 4.40 -8.45 7.80
CA THR A 126 5.44 -9.47 7.61
C THR A 126 5.00 -10.88 8.04
N GLY A 127 3.76 -11.04 8.49
CA GLY A 127 3.24 -12.29 9.05
C GLY A 127 3.56 -12.47 10.54
N THR A 128 4.64 -11.88 11.05
CA THR A 128 5.02 -11.92 12.47
C THR A 128 4.77 -10.59 13.18
N GLU A 129 4.92 -9.50 12.44
CA GLU A 129 4.75 -8.13 12.92
C GLU A 129 4.29 -7.21 11.79
N ILE A 130 3.81 -6.04 12.14
CA ILE A 130 3.52 -4.94 11.23
C ILE A 130 4.60 -3.89 11.40
N LEU A 131 5.40 -3.64 10.36
CA LEU A 131 6.38 -2.56 10.32
C LEU A 131 5.71 -1.29 9.80
N VAL A 132 5.88 -0.18 10.51
CA VAL A 132 5.33 1.11 10.08
C VAL A 132 6.44 2.15 9.98
N GLY A 133 6.67 2.63 8.76
CA GLY A 133 7.59 3.73 8.51
C GLY A 133 6.98 5.08 8.91
N THR A 134 7.72 5.89 9.66
CA THR A 134 7.33 7.30 9.83
C THR A 134 7.81 8.10 8.63
N SER A 135 6.94 8.94 8.08
CA SER A 135 7.18 9.75 6.88
C SER A 135 6.44 11.09 6.98
N ASP A 136 6.50 11.91 5.94
CA ASP A 136 5.66 13.11 5.83
C ASP A 136 4.15 12.79 5.74
N ARG A 137 3.80 11.51 5.49
CA ARG A 137 2.42 11.02 5.35
C ARG A 137 1.93 10.26 6.57
N THR A 138 2.84 9.80 7.44
CA THR A 138 2.54 8.99 8.61
C THR A 138 3.21 9.56 9.85
N ASN A 139 2.41 10.02 10.80
CA ASN A 139 2.89 10.60 12.05
C ASN A 139 2.78 9.60 13.23
N ALA A 140 3.40 9.96 14.36
CA ALA A 140 3.39 9.14 15.56
C ALA A 140 1.97 8.81 16.07
N ALA A 141 1.04 9.75 15.97
CA ALA A 141 -0.35 9.54 16.40
C ALA A 141 -1.05 8.50 15.50
N GLY A 142 -0.74 8.47 14.19
CA GLY A 142 -1.23 7.45 13.26
C GLY A 142 -0.71 6.06 13.61
N VAL A 143 0.59 5.95 13.89
CA VAL A 143 1.21 4.69 14.33
C VAL A 143 0.58 4.20 15.64
N GLU A 144 0.38 5.10 16.62
CA GLU A 144 -0.26 4.74 17.90
C GLU A 144 -1.72 4.27 17.71
N ALA A 145 -2.47 4.95 16.85
CA ALA A 145 -3.85 4.56 16.55
C ALA A 145 -3.91 3.17 15.89
N LEU A 146 -3.04 2.90 14.90
CA LEU A 146 -2.93 1.57 14.29
C LEU A 146 -2.54 0.52 15.33
N THR A 147 -1.55 0.81 16.19
CA THR A 147 -1.08 -0.12 17.22
C THR A 147 -2.20 -0.56 18.14
N ARG A 148 -3.05 0.37 18.59
CA ARG A 148 -4.19 0.03 19.46
C ARG A 148 -5.20 -0.88 18.77
N ILE A 149 -5.50 -0.65 17.49
CA ILE A 149 -6.46 -1.47 16.75
C ILE A 149 -5.85 -2.85 16.47
N ALA A 150 -4.63 -2.89 15.92
CA ALA A 150 -3.96 -4.11 15.52
C ALA A 150 -3.66 -5.05 16.71
N ALA A 151 -3.41 -4.50 17.91
CA ALA A 151 -3.20 -5.27 19.13
C ALA A 151 -4.43 -6.11 19.51
N ASN A 152 -5.66 -5.63 19.24
CA ASN A 152 -6.88 -6.40 19.49
C ASN A 152 -6.97 -7.64 18.59
N TRP A 153 -6.30 -7.61 17.44
CA TRP A 153 -6.21 -8.70 16.48
C TRP A 153 -4.93 -9.56 16.67
N GLY A 154 -4.13 -9.24 17.70
CA GLY A 154 -2.92 -10.00 18.04
C GLY A 154 -1.68 -9.61 17.26
N TYR A 155 -1.70 -8.52 16.49
CA TYR A 155 -0.52 -8.04 15.78
C TYR A 155 0.36 -7.17 16.67
N HIS A 156 1.67 -7.37 16.54
CA HIS A 156 2.68 -6.47 17.09
C HIS A 156 3.06 -5.43 16.05
N VAL A 157 2.99 -4.15 16.42
CA VAL A 157 3.39 -3.04 15.53
C VAL A 157 4.76 -2.51 15.97
N ARG A 158 5.68 -2.42 15.03
CA ARG A 158 7.01 -1.85 15.24
C ARG A 158 7.25 -0.66 14.32
N THR A 159 7.58 0.47 14.91
CA THR A 159 7.91 1.69 14.16
C THR A 159 9.32 1.61 13.60
N VAL A 160 9.49 2.06 12.38
CA VAL A 160 10.77 2.21 11.70
C VAL A 160 10.89 3.60 11.10
N ASN A 161 12.12 4.09 10.95
CA ASN A 161 12.34 5.39 10.33
C ASN A 161 12.47 5.22 8.83
N THR A 162 11.61 5.90 8.06
CA THR A 162 11.77 6.02 6.62
C THR A 162 12.91 7.00 6.32
N PRO A 163 13.87 6.64 5.46
CA PRO A 163 14.97 7.52 5.12
C PRO A 163 14.49 8.86 4.51
N PRO A 164 15.17 9.99 4.77
CA PRO A 164 14.83 11.28 4.19
C PRO A 164 14.73 11.22 2.66
N GLY A 165 13.73 11.89 2.09
CA GLY A 165 13.50 11.94 0.64
C GLY A 165 12.84 10.69 0.05
N VAL A 166 12.40 9.75 0.89
CA VAL A 166 11.58 8.60 0.50
C VAL A 166 10.12 8.93 0.82
N LEU A 167 9.24 8.80 -0.17
CA LEU A 167 7.82 9.16 -0.01
C LEU A 167 7.12 8.28 1.03
N HIS A 168 7.25 6.96 0.89
CA HIS A 168 6.70 5.96 1.79
C HIS A 168 7.72 4.87 2.10
N PHE A 169 7.57 4.21 3.23
CA PHE A 169 8.41 3.07 3.61
C PHE A 169 8.47 1.99 2.54
N LYS A 170 7.32 1.63 1.95
CA LYS A 170 7.23 0.63 0.87
C LYS A 170 7.72 1.13 -0.50
N THR A 171 8.09 2.40 -0.63
CA THR A 171 8.84 2.85 -1.80
C THR A 171 10.19 2.12 -1.92
N ASP A 172 10.77 1.75 -0.79
CA ASP A 172 12.10 1.14 -0.70
C ASP A 172 12.10 -0.35 -0.34
N CYS A 173 10.95 -0.95 -0.07
CA CYS A 173 10.87 -2.37 0.31
C CYS A 173 9.56 -3.04 -0.12
N SER A 174 9.60 -4.36 -0.15
CA SER A 174 8.43 -5.23 -0.32
C SER A 174 8.69 -6.58 0.34
N LEU A 175 7.65 -7.23 0.84
CA LEU A 175 7.74 -8.61 1.30
C LEU A 175 7.70 -9.54 0.08
N LEU A 176 8.67 -10.45 -0.03
CA LEU A 176 8.71 -11.46 -1.09
C LEU A 176 8.17 -12.81 -0.64
N ASP A 177 8.42 -13.17 0.62
CA ASP A 177 7.98 -14.41 1.23
C ASP A 177 8.11 -14.29 2.76
N ASP A 178 7.63 -15.25 3.51
CA ASP A 178 7.78 -15.28 4.96
C ASP A 178 9.26 -15.13 5.35
N GLY A 179 9.56 -14.06 6.06
CA GLY A 179 10.93 -13.74 6.48
C GLY A 179 11.89 -13.27 5.37
N VAL A 180 11.38 -12.96 4.16
CA VAL A 180 12.20 -12.48 3.04
C VAL A 180 11.70 -11.13 2.55
N VAL A 181 12.55 -10.11 2.65
CA VAL A 181 12.24 -8.72 2.23
C VAL A 181 13.12 -8.32 1.06
N LEU A 182 12.52 -7.79 0.01
CA LEU A 182 13.21 -7.03 -1.02
C LEU A 182 13.41 -5.61 -0.50
N SER A 183 14.64 -5.09 -0.55
CA SER A 183 14.92 -3.73 -0.05
C SER A 183 15.97 -3.02 -0.88
N THR A 184 15.88 -1.69 -0.93
CA THR A 184 17.00 -0.87 -1.37
C THR A 184 18.14 -0.94 -0.35
N GLN A 185 19.38 -0.71 -0.83
CA GLN A 185 20.55 -0.71 0.05
C GLN A 185 20.41 0.34 1.17
N ARG A 186 19.89 1.55 0.85
CA ARG A 186 19.74 2.63 1.84
C ARG A 186 18.83 2.24 3.00
N LEU A 187 17.70 1.57 2.71
CA LEU A 187 16.76 1.15 3.75
C LEU A 187 17.29 -0.06 4.51
N ALA A 188 17.87 -1.05 3.83
CA ALA A 188 18.48 -2.21 4.47
C ALA A 188 19.60 -1.83 5.45
N SER A 189 20.42 -0.82 5.11
CA SER A 189 21.52 -0.33 5.96
C SER A 189 21.05 0.33 7.25
N SER A 190 19.75 0.69 7.38
CA SER A 190 19.17 1.20 8.62
C SER A 190 19.04 0.12 9.72
N GLY A 191 19.15 -1.17 9.34
CA GLY A 191 18.95 -2.29 10.26
C GLY A 191 17.50 -2.60 10.61
N CYS A 192 16.53 -1.92 9.97
CA CYS A 192 15.10 -2.10 10.27
C CYS A 192 14.57 -3.52 9.95
N PHE A 193 15.29 -4.28 9.12
CA PHE A 193 14.97 -5.67 8.78
C PHE A 193 15.81 -6.70 9.51
N SER A 194 16.24 -6.40 10.74
CA SER A 194 16.93 -7.41 11.57
C SER A 194 16.05 -8.65 11.73
N GLY A 195 16.60 -9.83 11.44
CA GLY A 195 15.86 -11.11 11.46
C GLY A 195 15.24 -11.52 10.12
N PHE A 196 15.27 -10.66 9.10
CA PHE A 196 14.81 -10.99 7.75
C PHE A 196 15.97 -11.34 6.81
N LYS A 197 15.72 -12.22 5.86
CA LYS A 197 16.59 -12.36 4.69
C LYS A 197 16.34 -11.19 3.75
N ILE A 198 17.40 -10.52 3.31
CA ILE A 198 17.28 -9.35 2.44
C ILE A 198 17.72 -9.72 1.03
N GLY A 199 16.79 -9.55 0.08
CA GLY A 199 17.10 -9.44 -1.33
C GLY A 199 17.35 -7.96 -1.67
N TYR A 200 18.47 -7.65 -2.33
CA TYR A 200 18.79 -6.27 -2.69
C TYR A 200 18.21 -5.91 -4.05
N HIS A 201 17.62 -4.72 -4.13
CA HIS A 201 17.16 -4.10 -5.36
C HIS A 201 17.88 -2.76 -5.56
N CYS A 202 18.53 -2.62 -6.71
CA CYS A 202 19.14 -1.35 -7.12
C CYS A 202 18.09 -0.48 -7.80
N PHE A 203 17.31 0.26 -7.07
CA PHE A 203 16.16 1.06 -7.51
C PHE A 203 14.95 0.23 -7.98
N PHE A 204 13.74 0.70 -7.71
CA PHE A 204 12.53 0.22 -8.36
C PHE A 204 12.67 0.45 -9.86
N THR A 205 13.37 -0.45 -10.50
CA THR A 205 13.29 -0.57 -11.94
C THR A 205 12.07 -1.44 -12.17
N PHE A 206 11.06 -0.85 -12.75
CA PHE A 206 9.90 -1.55 -13.27
C PHE A 206 10.31 -2.93 -13.78
N ALA A 207 9.77 -3.99 -13.21
CA ALA A 207 10.06 -5.32 -13.71
C ALA A 207 9.65 -5.36 -15.19
N LYS A 208 10.59 -5.66 -16.07
CA LYS A 208 10.29 -5.89 -17.48
C LYS A 208 9.58 -7.23 -17.59
N ILE A 209 8.27 -7.23 -17.68
CA ILE A 209 7.50 -8.38 -18.16
C ILE A 209 7.23 -8.12 -19.64
N ASN A 210 7.68 -9.04 -20.51
CA ASN A 210 7.56 -8.93 -21.98
C ASN A 210 8.19 -7.66 -22.58
N GLY A 211 9.33 -7.20 -22.03
CA GLY A 211 10.08 -6.08 -22.59
C GLY A 211 9.63 -4.69 -22.14
N GLN A 212 8.56 -4.58 -21.36
CA GLN A 212 8.03 -3.32 -20.82
C GLN A 212 8.30 -3.16 -19.33
N LYS A 213 8.56 -1.93 -18.88
CA LYS A 213 8.72 -1.58 -17.45
C LYS A 213 7.34 -1.59 -16.81
N LYS A 214 7.10 -2.42 -15.79
CA LYS A 214 5.86 -2.47 -15.03
C LYS A 214 6.10 -2.15 -13.56
N VAL A 215 5.26 -1.29 -13.01
CA VAL A 215 5.23 -0.97 -11.56
C VAL A 215 4.35 -1.99 -10.88
N PHE A 216 4.90 -2.70 -9.90
CA PHE A 216 4.12 -3.55 -9.02
C PHE A 216 3.99 -2.85 -7.67
N CYS A 217 2.77 -2.41 -7.32
CA CYS A 217 2.41 -2.19 -5.93
C CYS A 217 1.98 -3.54 -5.34
N PHE A 218 2.85 -4.16 -4.56
CA PHE A 218 2.47 -5.32 -3.76
C PHE A 218 1.94 -4.81 -2.42
N GLY A 219 0.70 -5.01 -2.19
CA GLY A 219 0.13 -4.73 -0.89
C GLY A 219 -1.37 -4.89 -0.88
N CYS A 220 -1.78 -6.08 -0.52
CA CYS A 220 -2.85 -6.40 0.41
C CYS A 220 -2.86 -7.91 0.58
N PRO A 221 -2.91 -8.42 1.84
CA PRO A 221 -3.12 -9.82 2.11
C PRO A 221 -4.49 -10.31 1.66
#